data_d9c029bddd5f56d146ae07d3630bd12a
#
_entry.id   d9c029bddd5f56d146ae07d3630bd12a
#
_cell.length_a   1.000
_cell.length_b   1.000
_cell.length_c   1.000
_cell.angle_alpha   90.00
_cell.angle_beta   90.00
_cell.angle_gamma   90.00
#
_symmetry.space_group_name_H-M   'P 1'
#
loop_
_entity.id
_entity.type
_entity.pdbx_description
1 polymer ?
#
loop_
_entity_poly.entity_id
_entity_poly.type
_entity_poly.pdbx_seq_one_letter_code
_entity_poly.pdbx_strand_id
1 'polypeptide(L)'
;MNGVMEAAADIRPKSGDGSSYLDAAFGIGARLLRSAVWHGNICNWFGPVFEEHAGSHQLACGTLGPGLYDGTAGIALFLGYLGRELADPAFKRVAHAAIGHALARAKDIPEGIKYGFYTGEVGIGYAAIEVGRCLEDPTLVTRGFELVRTAAEADLDGNAVIDVMSGSAGVIPVLLRLFADSGEGWLMDAARRRGDILLARASRDERGLSWDVLGELAGTMDLSRLSERLADIKAGDRSRPNLIGFSHGAGGIAWALLELGAASSEARMQDAARDAFAYEDSWFDAANDRWPDLRLHDAGNDVTSPGPIAWCHGAVGIGLARMRAWRITADERYRGDAVAALRMTARSLLNGSPASANYSLCHGLAGDAELFLTWAELTGDAEARALVDTVAARGIQDVVREHRPWPSGIDGAPESPGLMLGLAGTGYFYLRAARPVRIPSVLLVGPESKPRPAGTAYG
;
A
#
# COMPACT_ATOMS: atom_id res chain seq x y z
N MET A 1 22.52 12.93 -4.37
CA MET A 1 21.33 13.47 -5.06
C MET A 1 21.66 14.49 -6.14
N ASN A 2 22.64 15.37 -5.95
CA ASN A 2 22.91 16.49 -6.89
C ASN A 2 23.09 16.13 -8.37
N GLY A 3 23.65 14.99 -8.75
CA GLY A 3 23.90 14.66 -10.15
C GLY A 3 22.73 14.05 -10.96
N VAL A 4 21.68 13.56 -10.31
CA VAL A 4 20.48 13.00 -10.97
C VAL A 4 19.38 14.07 -11.09
N MET A 5 19.45 15.10 -10.26
CA MET A 5 18.47 16.17 -10.17
C MET A 5 18.75 17.35 -11.13
N GLU A 6 20.00 17.51 -11.60
CA GLU A 6 20.31 18.53 -12.62
C GLU A 6 19.60 18.29 -13.96
N ALA A 7 19.30 17.03 -14.31
CA ALA A 7 18.54 16.70 -15.52
C ALA A 7 17.04 17.03 -15.42
N ALA A 8 16.49 17.19 -14.19
CA ALA A 8 15.09 17.55 -13.96
C ALA A 8 14.80 19.05 -14.06
N ALA A 9 15.82 19.89 -14.14
CA ALA A 9 15.69 21.35 -14.16
C ALA A 9 15.05 21.90 -15.45
N ASP A 10 15.07 21.13 -16.55
CA ASP A 10 14.52 21.55 -17.85
C ASP A 10 13.01 21.26 -18.03
N ILE A 11 12.39 20.51 -17.09
CA ILE A 11 10.97 20.21 -17.13
C ILE A 11 10.30 20.83 -15.88
N ARG A 12 10.31 22.15 -15.76
CA ARG A 12 9.52 22.84 -14.74
C ARG A 12 8.14 23.20 -15.31
N PRO A 13 7.07 22.42 -15.07
CA PRO A 13 5.74 22.99 -15.14
C PRO A 13 5.63 24.05 -14.03
N LYS A 14 4.96 25.15 -14.31
CA LYS A 14 4.56 26.11 -13.26
C LYS A 14 3.88 25.29 -12.16
N SER A 15 4.33 25.44 -10.92
CA SER A 15 3.82 24.74 -9.74
C SER A 15 2.30 24.61 -9.81
N GLY A 16 1.78 23.36 -9.90
CA GLY A 16 0.36 23.11 -9.78
C GLY A 16 -0.06 23.63 -8.39
N ASP A 17 -1.00 24.55 -8.34
CA ASP A 17 -1.54 24.96 -7.04
C ASP A 17 -2.43 23.83 -6.48
N GLY A 18 -2.53 23.72 -5.16
CA GLY A 18 -3.33 22.67 -4.53
C GLY A 18 -4.82 22.71 -4.90
N SER A 19 -5.32 23.74 -5.61
CA SER A 19 -6.67 23.83 -6.13
C SER A 19 -6.85 22.93 -7.36
N SER A 20 -5.89 22.89 -8.28
CA SER A 20 -5.95 22.02 -9.47
C SER A 20 -5.91 20.52 -9.12
N TYR A 21 -5.26 20.14 -8.01
CA TYR A 21 -5.24 18.76 -7.53
C TYR A 21 -6.58 18.38 -6.88
N LEU A 22 -7.18 19.30 -6.13
CA LEU A 22 -8.53 19.08 -5.61
C LEU A 22 -9.58 18.98 -6.72
N ASP A 23 -9.44 19.77 -7.79
CA ASP A 23 -10.31 19.68 -8.96
C ASP A 23 -10.16 18.32 -9.68
N ALA A 24 -8.95 17.80 -9.80
CA ALA A 24 -8.71 16.47 -10.34
C ALA A 24 -9.34 15.37 -9.45
N ALA A 25 -9.14 15.45 -8.12
CA ALA A 25 -9.74 14.52 -7.16
C ALA A 25 -11.28 14.61 -7.20
N PHE A 26 -11.86 15.82 -7.29
CA PHE A 26 -13.29 16.05 -7.46
C PHE A 26 -13.81 15.40 -8.76
N GLY A 27 -13.14 15.63 -9.89
CA GLY A 27 -13.53 15.05 -11.18
C GLY A 27 -13.58 13.53 -11.17
N ILE A 28 -12.58 12.90 -10.53
CA ILE A 28 -12.53 11.44 -10.34
C ILE A 28 -13.65 10.99 -9.40
N GLY A 29 -13.82 11.65 -8.26
CA GLY A 29 -14.91 11.37 -7.32
C GLY A 29 -16.30 11.50 -7.98
N ALA A 30 -16.54 12.55 -8.75
CA ALA A 30 -17.78 12.76 -9.49
C ALA A 30 -18.04 11.65 -10.54
N ARG A 31 -16.97 11.10 -11.14
CA ARG A 31 -17.07 9.94 -12.03
C ARG A 31 -17.52 8.68 -11.27
N LEU A 32 -16.92 8.40 -10.12
CA LEU A 32 -17.33 7.30 -9.25
C LEU A 32 -18.78 7.47 -8.77
N LEU A 33 -19.22 8.69 -8.42
CA LEU A 33 -20.62 8.94 -8.06
C LEU A 33 -21.59 8.57 -9.18
N ARG A 34 -21.28 8.97 -10.43
CA ARG A 34 -22.16 8.72 -11.59
C ARG A 34 -22.21 7.25 -11.98
N SER A 35 -21.17 6.47 -11.74
CA SER A 35 -21.09 5.05 -12.08
C SER A 35 -21.54 4.12 -10.95
N ALA A 36 -21.90 4.65 -9.78
CA ALA A 36 -22.38 3.85 -8.65
C ALA A 36 -23.72 3.16 -8.96
N VAL A 37 -23.78 1.86 -8.72
CA VAL A 37 -24.99 1.03 -8.85
C VAL A 37 -25.60 0.82 -7.48
N TRP A 38 -26.84 1.20 -7.31
CA TRP A 38 -27.51 1.22 -6.02
C TRP A 38 -28.44 0.02 -5.81
N HIS A 39 -28.42 -0.50 -4.58
CA HIS A 39 -29.40 -1.45 -4.08
C HIS A 39 -29.86 -1.02 -2.70
N GLY A 40 -31.07 -0.46 -2.60
CA GLY A 40 -31.55 0.15 -1.36
C GLY A 40 -30.65 1.30 -0.91
N ASN A 41 -30.05 1.18 0.27
CA ASN A 41 -29.17 2.17 0.89
C ASN A 41 -27.67 1.87 0.73
N ILE A 42 -27.31 0.84 -0.03
CA ILE A 42 -25.92 0.48 -0.34
C ILE A 42 -25.61 0.64 -1.82
N CYS A 43 -24.34 0.79 -2.18
CA CYS A 43 -23.92 0.88 -3.56
C CYS A 43 -22.64 0.07 -3.83
N ASN A 44 -22.45 -0.29 -5.10
CA ASN A 44 -21.29 -0.99 -5.63
C ASN A 44 -20.98 -0.46 -7.04
N TRP A 45 -19.95 -0.98 -7.68
CA TRP A 45 -19.51 -0.63 -9.02
C TRP A 45 -19.26 -1.89 -9.85
N PHE A 46 -19.41 -1.75 -11.16
CA PHE A 46 -18.87 -2.72 -12.11
C PHE A 46 -17.41 -2.35 -12.40
N GLY A 47 -16.56 -3.36 -12.44
CA GLY A 47 -15.15 -3.22 -12.74
C GLY A 47 -14.53 -4.54 -13.17
N PRO A 48 -13.23 -4.53 -13.48
CA PRO A 48 -12.49 -5.74 -13.79
C PRO A 48 -12.43 -6.63 -12.54
N VAL A 49 -12.81 -7.88 -12.70
CA VAL A 49 -12.73 -8.96 -11.71
C VAL A 49 -12.11 -10.19 -12.36
N PHE A 50 -11.41 -11.01 -11.58
CA PHE A 50 -10.90 -12.29 -12.07
C PHE A 50 -11.91 -13.39 -11.72
N GLU A 51 -12.47 -14.02 -12.75
CA GLU A 51 -13.40 -15.14 -12.60
C GLU A 51 -12.74 -16.45 -13.01
N GLU A 52 -13.02 -17.51 -12.28
CA GLU A 52 -12.56 -18.85 -12.64
C GLU A 52 -13.45 -19.42 -13.74
N HIS A 53 -12.85 -19.73 -14.88
CA HIS A 53 -13.54 -20.35 -15.99
C HIS A 53 -12.72 -21.55 -16.51
N ALA A 54 -13.28 -22.76 -16.42
CA ALA A 54 -12.64 -24.00 -16.88
C ALA A 54 -11.20 -24.23 -16.35
N GLY A 55 -10.94 -23.85 -15.09
CA GLY A 55 -9.62 -24.02 -14.46
C GLY A 55 -8.59 -22.94 -14.82
N SER A 56 -8.99 -21.88 -15.51
CA SER A 56 -8.18 -20.68 -15.75
C SER A 56 -8.88 -19.44 -15.19
N HIS A 57 -8.08 -18.46 -14.76
CA HIS A 57 -8.63 -17.15 -14.34
C HIS A 57 -8.66 -16.22 -15.54
N GLN A 58 -9.83 -15.68 -15.81
CA GLN A 58 -10.06 -14.74 -16.91
C GLN A 58 -10.51 -13.40 -16.35
N LEU A 59 -10.06 -12.33 -16.99
CA LEU A 59 -10.53 -10.99 -16.70
C LEU A 59 -11.97 -10.84 -17.20
N ALA A 60 -12.89 -10.57 -16.28
CA ALA A 60 -14.31 -10.34 -16.55
C ALA A 60 -14.73 -8.96 -16.03
N CYS A 61 -15.94 -8.53 -16.39
CA CYS A 61 -16.56 -7.35 -15.81
C CYS A 61 -17.64 -7.80 -14.81
N GLY A 62 -17.41 -7.54 -13.55
CA GLY A 62 -18.31 -7.95 -12.46
C GLY A 62 -18.47 -6.87 -11.39
N THR A 63 -19.28 -7.16 -10.37
CA THR A 63 -19.41 -6.30 -9.20
C THR A 63 -18.21 -6.48 -8.29
N LEU A 64 -17.76 -5.38 -7.69
CA LEU A 64 -16.56 -5.40 -6.82
C LEU A 64 -16.82 -6.13 -5.51
N GLY A 65 -15.76 -6.71 -4.97
CA GLY A 65 -15.74 -7.25 -3.61
C GLY A 65 -15.78 -6.15 -2.53
N PRO A 66 -15.80 -6.58 -1.25
CA PRO A 66 -15.87 -5.63 -0.12
C PRO A 66 -14.51 -5.05 0.29
N GLY A 67 -13.37 -5.61 -0.17
CA GLY A 67 -12.03 -5.33 0.32
C GLY A 67 -11.57 -3.88 0.19
N LEU A 68 -10.46 -3.57 0.85
CA LEU A 68 -9.83 -2.24 0.77
C LEU A 68 -9.06 -2.07 -0.54
N TYR A 69 -8.37 -3.11 -1.02
CA TYR A 69 -7.47 -3.04 -2.16
C TYR A 69 -8.16 -2.68 -3.47
N ASP A 70 -9.18 -3.43 -3.84
CA ASP A 70 -9.89 -3.34 -5.11
C ASP A 70 -11.42 -3.20 -4.97
N GLY A 71 -11.90 -3.23 -3.72
CA GLY A 71 -13.32 -3.29 -3.40
C GLY A 71 -13.95 -1.97 -2.94
N THR A 72 -15.18 -2.11 -2.45
CA THR A 72 -16.02 -0.97 -2.06
C THR A 72 -15.52 -0.25 -0.80
N ALA A 73 -14.77 -0.91 0.10
CA ALA A 73 -14.16 -0.25 1.26
C ALA A 73 -13.11 0.79 0.85
N GLY A 74 -12.28 0.48 -0.17
CA GLY A 74 -11.29 1.42 -0.67
C GLY A 74 -11.90 2.63 -1.37
N ILE A 75 -12.97 2.42 -2.14
CA ILE A 75 -13.72 3.50 -2.78
C ILE A 75 -14.38 4.38 -1.70
N ALA A 76 -14.99 3.77 -0.68
CA ALA A 76 -15.60 4.49 0.43
C ALA A 76 -14.59 5.36 1.18
N LEU A 77 -13.37 4.86 1.40
CA LEU A 77 -12.30 5.59 2.07
C LEU A 77 -11.93 6.85 1.29
N PHE A 78 -11.69 6.74 -0.02
CA PHE A 78 -11.42 7.90 -0.88
C PHE A 78 -12.56 8.92 -0.83
N LEU A 79 -13.81 8.47 -1.08
CA LEU A 79 -14.96 9.36 -1.14
C LEU A 79 -15.29 9.99 0.22
N GLY A 80 -15.03 9.29 1.33
CA GLY A 80 -15.17 9.81 2.69
C GLY A 80 -14.24 10.99 2.95
N TYR A 81 -12.95 10.82 2.64
CA TYR A 81 -11.97 11.90 2.76
C TYR A 81 -12.28 13.05 1.82
N LEU A 82 -12.63 12.77 0.56
CA LEU A 82 -12.98 13.80 -0.42
C LEU A 82 -14.21 14.60 0.04
N GLY A 83 -15.26 13.91 0.51
CA GLY A 83 -16.48 14.52 1.02
C GLY A 83 -16.25 15.38 2.28
N ARG A 84 -15.29 15.00 3.13
CA ARG A 84 -14.86 15.81 4.28
C ARG A 84 -14.12 17.07 3.82
N GLU A 85 -13.13 16.93 2.93
CA GLU A 85 -12.29 18.05 2.47
C GLU A 85 -13.08 19.11 1.69
N LEU A 86 -14.09 18.68 0.93
CA LEU A 86 -14.94 19.55 0.13
C LEU A 86 -16.24 19.98 0.84
N ALA A 87 -16.51 19.43 2.03
CA ALA A 87 -17.79 19.57 2.74
C ALA A 87 -19.00 19.18 1.87
N ASP A 88 -18.83 18.22 0.95
CA ASP A 88 -19.85 17.86 -0.05
C ASP A 88 -20.67 16.65 0.41
N PRO A 89 -22.02 16.83 0.59
CA PRO A 89 -22.90 15.78 1.08
C PRO A 89 -23.12 14.65 0.06
N ALA A 90 -22.90 14.87 -1.24
CA ALA A 90 -23.08 13.84 -2.25
C ALA A 90 -21.98 12.78 -2.13
N PHE A 91 -20.70 13.18 -1.96
CA PHE A 91 -19.61 12.24 -1.70
C PHE A 91 -19.79 11.52 -0.37
N LYS A 92 -20.18 12.23 0.69
CA LYS A 92 -20.46 11.63 1.99
C LYS A 92 -21.53 10.52 1.92
N ARG A 93 -22.63 10.78 1.19
CA ARG A 93 -23.71 9.80 1.00
C ARG A 93 -23.24 8.54 0.27
N VAL A 94 -22.46 8.70 -0.81
CA VAL A 94 -21.94 7.55 -1.56
C VAL A 94 -20.89 6.79 -0.74
N ALA A 95 -20.02 7.48 0.00
CA ALA A 95 -19.07 6.85 0.91
C ALA A 95 -19.78 6.00 1.97
N HIS A 96 -20.86 6.53 2.58
CA HIS A 96 -21.68 5.78 3.53
C HIS A 96 -22.32 4.53 2.92
N ALA A 97 -22.87 4.64 1.71
CA ALA A 97 -23.48 3.51 1.00
C ALA A 97 -22.46 2.44 0.60
N ALA A 98 -21.27 2.84 0.15
CA ALA A 98 -20.18 1.96 -0.24
C ALA A 98 -19.60 1.20 0.95
N ILE A 99 -19.35 1.88 2.10
CA ILE A 99 -18.89 1.20 3.31
C ILE A 99 -19.98 0.30 3.91
N GLY A 100 -21.25 0.69 3.75
CA GLY A 100 -22.38 -0.16 4.11
C GLY A 100 -22.40 -1.47 3.34
N HIS A 101 -22.10 -1.44 2.03
CA HIS A 101 -21.92 -2.64 1.20
C HIS A 101 -20.75 -3.48 1.71
N ALA A 102 -19.57 -2.86 1.93
CA ALA A 102 -18.38 -3.57 2.39
C ALA A 102 -18.63 -4.32 3.71
N LEU A 103 -19.23 -3.65 4.69
CA LEU A 103 -19.58 -4.26 5.98
C LEU A 103 -20.61 -5.41 5.85
N ALA A 104 -21.59 -5.28 4.94
CA ALA A 104 -22.59 -6.32 4.73
C ALA A 104 -22.00 -7.57 4.06
N ARG A 105 -20.94 -7.40 3.27
CA ARG A 105 -20.30 -8.46 2.48
C ARG A 105 -18.96 -8.93 3.04
N ALA A 106 -18.51 -8.43 4.19
CA ALA A 106 -17.25 -8.81 4.82
C ALA A 106 -17.11 -10.32 5.01
N LYS A 107 -18.21 -10.99 5.38
CA LYS A 107 -18.26 -12.45 5.56
C LYS A 107 -18.00 -13.28 4.28
N ASP A 108 -18.10 -12.65 3.10
CA ASP A 108 -17.92 -13.33 1.81
C ASP A 108 -16.44 -13.36 1.37
N ILE A 109 -15.55 -12.78 2.16
CA ILE A 109 -14.10 -12.84 1.90
C ILE A 109 -13.62 -14.28 2.13
N PRO A 110 -12.82 -14.84 1.19
CA PRO A 110 -12.26 -16.19 1.35
C PRO A 110 -11.42 -16.32 2.62
N GLU A 111 -11.54 -17.45 3.32
CA GLU A 111 -10.86 -17.68 4.61
C GLU A 111 -9.35 -17.46 4.56
N GLY A 112 -8.68 -17.84 3.45
CA GLY A 112 -7.22 -17.70 3.30
C GLY A 112 -6.70 -16.25 3.34
N ILE A 113 -7.56 -15.25 3.10
CA ILE A 113 -7.19 -13.83 3.09
C ILE A 113 -8.07 -12.95 4.00
N LYS A 114 -8.97 -13.59 4.74
CA LYS A 114 -10.07 -12.95 5.48
C LYS A 114 -9.62 -11.92 6.51
N TYR A 115 -8.53 -12.19 7.18
CA TYR A 115 -8.10 -11.39 8.33
C TYR A 115 -7.03 -10.35 8.00
N GLY A 116 -6.74 -10.14 6.70
CA GLY A 116 -5.74 -9.20 6.22
C GLY A 116 -6.19 -7.74 6.25
N PHE A 117 -5.22 -6.86 6.02
CA PHE A 117 -5.52 -5.42 5.94
C PHE A 117 -6.02 -5.02 4.55
N TYR A 118 -5.27 -5.29 3.48
CA TYR A 118 -5.69 -4.82 2.16
C TYR A 118 -6.82 -5.66 1.57
N THR A 119 -6.85 -6.94 1.84
CA THR A 119 -7.80 -7.89 1.25
C THR A 119 -8.95 -8.28 2.16
N GLY A 120 -8.78 -8.14 3.49
CA GLY A 120 -9.63 -8.76 4.50
C GLY A 120 -10.46 -7.80 5.36
N GLU A 121 -11.03 -8.40 6.39
CA GLU A 121 -11.96 -7.74 7.33
C GLU A 121 -11.32 -6.61 8.12
N VAL A 122 -10.00 -6.71 8.45
CA VAL A 122 -9.30 -5.62 9.15
C VAL A 122 -9.29 -4.35 8.32
N GLY A 123 -9.09 -4.45 6.99
CA GLY A 123 -9.14 -3.30 6.11
C GLY A 123 -10.53 -2.70 5.97
N ILE A 124 -11.56 -3.55 5.92
CA ILE A 124 -12.95 -3.08 5.88
C ILE A 124 -13.28 -2.34 7.19
N GLY A 125 -12.91 -2.91 8.34
CA GLY A 125 -13.14 -2.29 9.64
C GLY A 125 -12.38 -0.97 9.79
N TYR A 126 -11.12 -0.91 9.37
CA TYR A 126 -10.35 0.34 9.32
C TYR A 126 -11.02 1.40 8.43
N ALA A 127 -11.44 1.02 7.22
CA ALA A 127 -12.14 1.94 6.33
C ALA A 127 -13.46 2.43 6.93
N ALA A 128 -14.20 1.56 7.65
CA ALA A 128 -15.44 1.95 8.34
C ALA A 128 -15.18 2.95 9.47
N ILE A 129 -14.09 2.78 10.23
CA ILE A 129 -13.67 3.74 11.27
C ILE A 129 -13.34 5.09 10.63
N GLU A 130 -12.51 5.11 9.59
CA GLU A 130 -12.08 6.36 8.95
C GLU A 130 -13.22 7.07 8.22
N VAL A 131 -14.08 6.33 7.51
CA VAL A 131 -15.28 6.88 6.88
C VAL A 131 -16.23 7.41 7.96
N GLY A 132 -16.46 6.66 9.04
CA GLY A 132 -17.29 7.10 10.17
C GLY A 132 -16.78 8.40 10.79
N ARG A 133 -15.46 8.57 10.95
CA ARG A 133 -14.84 9.82 11.40
C ARG A 133 -15.08 10.98 10.41
N CYS A 134 -14.92 10.70 9.09
CA CYS A 134 -15.16 11.71 8.06
C CYS A 134 -16.62 12.16 7.97
N LEU A 135 -17.56 11.27 8.29
CA LEU A 135 -19.01 11.53 8.25
C LEU A 135 -19.59 11.97 9.59
N GLU A 136 -18.79 11.94 10.66
CA GLU A 136 -19.24 12.17 12.04
C GLU A 136 -20.31 11.15 12.48
N ASP A 137 -20.16 9.89 12.00
CA ASP A 137 -21.06 8.77 12.30
C ASP A 137 -20.43 7.79 13.31
N PRO A 138 -20.77 7.91 14.61
CA PRO A 138 -20.20 7.04 15.63
C PRO A 138 -20.64 5.58 15.49
N THR A 139 -21.76 5.30 14.82
CA THR A 139 -22.23 3.93 14.59
C THR A 139 -21.31 3.20 13.62
N LEU A 140 -20.87 3.86 12.55
CA LEU A 140 -19.87 3.29 11.63
C LEU A 140 -18.55 3.05 12.35
N VAL A 141 -18.10 3.98 13.19
CA VAL A 141 -16.87 3.82 13.97
C VAL A 141 -16.96 2.59 14.86
N THR A 142 -18.05 2.44 15.61
CA THR A 142 -18.28 1.27 16.50
C THR A 142 -18.27 -0.03 15.71
N ARG A 143 -19.03 -0.12 14.61
CA ARG A 143 -19.06 -1.31 13.76
C ARG A 143 -17.69 -1.64 13.13
N GLY A 144 -16.91 -0.62 12.80
CA GLY A 144 -15.55 -0.80 12.32
C GLY A 144 -14.65 -1.42 13.39
N PHE A 145 -14.69 -0.93 14.62
CA PHE A 145 -13.94 -1.52 15.75
C PHE A 145 -14.38 -2.94 16.07
N GLU A 146 -15.68 -3.24 16.04
CA GLU A 146 -16.21 -4.59 16.24
C GLU A 146 -15.67 -5.56 15.19
N LEU A 147 -15.66 -5.18 13.91
CA LEU A 147 -15.12 -6.01 12.85
C LEU A 147 -13.61 -6.23 12.98
N VAL A 148 -12.84 -5.15 13.24
CA VAL A 148 -11.39 -5.26 13.51
C VAL A 148 -11.13 -6.19 14.68
N ARG A 149 -11.89 -6.08 15.77
CA ARG A 149 -11.73 -6.92 16.96
C ARG A 149 -11.98 -8.38 16.64
N THR A 150 -13.09 -8.69 15.98
CA THR A 150 -13.43 -10.06 15.58
C THR A 150 -12.32 -10.67 14.72
N ALA A 151 -11.82 -9.93 13.73
CA ALA A 151 -10.75 -10.40 12.84
C ALA A 151 -9.39 -10.52 13.55
N ALA A 152 -9.09 -9.62 14.49
CA ALA A 152 -7.82 -9.61 15.22
C ALA A 152 -7.74 -10.67 16.33
N GLU A 153 -8.87 -11.05 16.90
CA GLU A 153 -9.01 -12.09 17.95
C GLU A 153 -9.29 -13.49 17.36
N ALA A 154 -9.51 -13.60 16.04
CA ALA A 154 -9.70 -14.89 15.39
C ALA A 154 -8.52 -15.83 15.66
N ASP A 155 -8.81 -17.09 15.89
CA ASP A 155 -7.80 -18.13 16.01
C ASP A 155 -7.19 -18.40 14.64
N LEU A 156 -5.89 -18.22 14.52
CA LEU A 156 -5.17 -18.32 13.25
C LEU A 156 -4.46 -19.68 13.09
N ASP A 157 -4.90 -20.71 13.80
CA ASP A 157 -4.38 -22.07 13.88
C ASP A 157 -3.61 -22.53 12.62
N GLY A 158 -2.30 -22.27 12.60
CA GLY A 158 -1.40 -22.75 11.55
C GLY A 158 -1.57 -22.14 10.16
N ASN A 159 -2.71 -21.55 9.84
CA ASN A 159 -3.08 -21.04 8.49
C ASN A 159 -3.01 -19.51 8.34
N ALA A 160 -2.40 -18.79 9.30
CA ALA A 160 -2.26 -17.35 9.19
C ALA A 160 -1.34 -16.96 8.03
N VAL A 161 -1.84 -16.19 7.08
CA VAL A 161 -1.00 -15.49 6.11
C VAL A 161 -0.13 -14.47 6.84
N ILE A 162 1.14 -14.33 6.44
CA ILE A 162 2.14 -13.54 7.18
C ILE A 162 2.49 -12.20 6.52
N ASP A 163 2.17 -12.01 5.26
CA ASP A 163 2.57 -10.84 4.46
C ASP A 163 1.85 -9.54 4.85
N VAL A 164 2.16 -8.45 4.13
CA VAL A 164 1.51 -7.15 4.32
C VAL A 164 0.14 -7.09 3.66
N MET A 165 -0.07 -7.81 2.55
CA MET A 165 -1.32 -7.73 1.78
C MET A 165 -2.49 -8.35 2.53
N SER A 166 -2.33 -9.62 2.91
CA SER A 166 -3.41 -10.45 3.42
C SER A 166 -3.14 -10.97 4.83
N GLY A 167 -1.96 -10.69 5.37
CA GLY A 167 -1.42 -11.36 6.53
C GLY A 167 -1.14 -10.47 7.74
N SER A 168 -0.46 -11.11 8.69
CA SER A 168 -0.16 -10.55 10.01
C SER A 168 0.68 -9.27 9.94
N ALA A 169 1.62 -9.17 8.98
CA ALA A 169 2.47 -7.99 8.85
C ALA A 169 1.67 -6.73 8.47
N GLY A 170 0.66 -6.84 7.61
CA GLY A 170 -0.18 -5.69 7.28
C GLY A 170 -1.14 -5.27 8.39
N VAL A 171 -1.52 -6.21 9.24
CA VAL A 171 -2.46 -5.97 10.35
C VAL A 171 -1.80 -5.25 11.53
N ILE A 172 -0.56 -5.61 11.86
CA ILE A 172 0.15 -5.05 13.04
C ILE A 172 0.14 -3.52 13.04
N PRO A 173 0.61 -2.80 12.01
CA PRO A 173 0.70 -1.34 12.04
C PRO A 173 -0.68 -0.66 12.14
N VAL A 174 -1.72 -1.29 11.58
CA VAL A 174 -3.10 -0.81 11.66
C VAL A 174 -3.62 -0.90 13.10
N LEU A 175 -3.39 -2.03 13.77
CA LEU A 175 -3.74 -2.19 15.19
C LEU A 175 -3.01 -1.17 16.06
N LEU A 176 -1.73 -0.93 15.79
CA LEU A 176 -0.93 0.08 16.51
C LEU A 176 -1.44 1.50 16.24
N ARG A 177 -1.89 1.81 15.03
CA ARG A 177 -2.52 3.09 14.71
C ARG A 177 -3.81 3.28 15.51
N LEU A 178 -4.69 2.27 15.48
CA LEU A 178 -5.94 2.31 16.23
C LEU A 178 -5.71 2.36 17.74
N PHE A 179 -4.67 1.67 18.25
CA PHE A 179 -4.26 1.76 19.65
C PHE A 179 -3.81 3.18 20.02
N ALA A 180 -3.00 3.82 19.17
CA ALA A 180 -2.55 5.19 19.41
C ALA A 180 -3.72 6.19 19.46
N ASP A 181 -4.77 5.93 18.68
CA ASP A 181 -5.95 6.79 18.60
C ASP A 181 -6.95 6.57 19.75
N SER A 182 -7.12 5.31 20.22
CA SER A 182 -8.19 4.92 21.16
C SER A 182 -7.71 4.56 22.56
N GLY A 183 -6.46 4.11 22.70
CA GLY A 183 -5.92 3.57 23.96
C GLY A 183 -6.44 2.17 24.33
N GLU A 184 -7.20 1.50 23.48
CA GLU A 184 -7.79 0.19 23.71
C GLU A 184 -6.73 -0.92 23.78
N GLY A 185 -6.44 -1.46 24.97
CA GLY A 185 -5.34 -2.41 25.23
C GLY A 185 -5.38 -3.68 24.40
N TRP A 186 -6.57 -4.20 24.06
CA TRP A 186 -6.70 -5.40 23.22
C TRP A 186 -6.05 -5.26 21.84
N LEU A 187 -5.94 -4.04 21.31
CA LEU A 187 -5.27 -3.76 20.03
C LEU A 187 -3.77 -4.06 20.11
N MET A 188 -3.12 -3.63 21.19
CA MET A 188 -1.70 -3.93 21.43
C MET A 188 -1.51 -5.44 21.65
N ASP A 189 -2.38 -6.09 22.39
CA ASP A 189 -2.28 -7.54 22.65
C ASP A 189 -2.48 -8.35 21.35
N ALA A 190 -3.41 -7.94 20.49
CA ALA A 190 -3.59 -8.54 19.18
C ALA A 190 -2.36 -8.31 18.26
N ALA A 191 -1.77 -7.11 18.29
CA ALA A 191 -0.54 -6.82 17.52
C ALA A 191 0.63 -7.69 17.99
N ARG A 192 0.80 -7.90 19.30
CA ARG A 192 1.81 -8.81 19.87
C ARG A 192 1.63 -10.24 19.40
N ARG A 193 0.38 -10.79 19.48
CA ARG A 193 0.11 -12.16 18.99
C ARG A 193 0.48 -12.32 17.51
N ARG A 194 0.19 -11.31 16.66
CA ARG A 194 0.59 -11.31 15.26
C ARG A 194 2.11 -11.27 15.07
N GLY A 195 2.81 -10.48 15.90
CA GLY A 195 4.27 -10.43 15.93
C GLY A 195 4.88 -11.78 16.31
N ASP A 196 4.31 -12.48 17.30
CA ASP A 196 4.73 -13.83 17.70
C ASP A 196 4.58 -14.85 16.57
N ILE A 197 3.50 -14.76 15.78
CA ILE A 197 3.31 -15.61 14.58
C ILE A 197 4.41 -15.33 13.57
N LEU A 198 4.74 -14.07 13.31
CA LEU A 198 5.83 -13.72 12.38
C LEU A 198 7.17 -14.28 12.84
N LEU A 199 7.51 -14.15 14.12
CA LEU A 199 8.75 -14.68 14.68
C LEU A 199 8.80 -16.21 14.61
N ALA A 200 7.69 -16.90 14.88
CA ALA A 200 7.61 -18.36 14.86
C ALA A 200 7.80 -18.95 13.46
N ARG A 201 7.47 -18.21 12.39
CA ARG A 201 7.56 -18.63 11.00
C ARG A 201 8.80 -18.12 10.26
N ALA A 202 9.65 -17.37 10.94
CA ALA A 202 10.86 -16.85 10.37
C ALA A 202 11.87 -17.95 10.07
N SER A 203 12.54 -17.83 8.92
CA SER A 203 13.70 -18.62 8.54
C SER A 203 14.94 -17.77 8.62
N ARG A 204 16.03 -18.33 9.15
CA ARG A 204 17.33 -17.64 9.28
C ARG A 204 18.39 -18.35 8.46
N ASP A 205 19.11 -17.58 7.68
CA ASP A 205 20.32 -18.02 6.98
C ASP A 205 21.48 -17.02 7.19
N GLU A 206 22.55 -17.16 6.42
CA GLU A 206 23.73 -16.27 6.48
C GLU A 206 23.45 -14.81 6.05
N ARG A 207 22.38 -14.58 5.29
CA ARG A 207 21.94 -13.26 4.84
C ARG A 207 21.10 -12.53 5.88
N GLY A 208 20.43 -13.27 6.77
CA GLY A 208 19.57 -12.68 7.80
C GLY A 208 18.28 -13.46 8.04
N LEU A 209 17.20 -12.73 8.34
CA LEU A 209 15.89 -13.28 8.64
C LEU A 209 14.93 -13.04 7.47
N SER A 210 14.18 -14.08 7.08
CA SER A 210 13.24 -13.99 5.96
C SER A 210 12.09 -14.98 6.12
N TRP A 211 11.10 -14.97 5.24
CA TRP A 211 9.89 -15.79 5.30
C TRP A 211 9.53 -16.37 3.94
N ASP A 212 9.09 -17.62 3.92
CA ASP A 212 8.60 -18.32 2.72
C ASP A 212 7.13 -17.94 2.43
N VAL A 213 6.91 -16.66 2.09
CA VAL A 213 5.56 -16.14 1.82
C VAL A 213 4.92 -16.79 0.62
N LEU A 214 5.68 -17.08 -0.45
CA LEU A 214 5.13 -17.72 -1.65
C LEU A 214 4.71 -19.17 -1.39
N GLY A 215 5.51 -19.93 -0.64
CA GLY A 215 5.16 -21.28 -0.26
C GLY A 215 3.93 -21.37 0.64
N GLU A 216 3.76 -20.38 1.55
CA GLU A 216 2.56 -20.29 2.37
C GLU A 216 1.32 -19.88 1.55
N LEU A 217 1.44 -18.91 0.66
CA LEU A 217 0.35 -18.52 -0.24
C LEU A 217 -0.06 -19.64 -1.18
N ALA A 218 0.90 -20.43 -1.71
CA ALA A 218 0.61 -21.59 -2.54
C ALA A 218 -0.20 -22.67 -1.81
N GLY A 219 -0.14 -22.72 -0.48
CA GLY A 219 -0.98 -23.58 0.36
C GLY A 219 -2.43 -23.08 0.54
N THR A 220 -2.69 -21.79 0.24
CA THR A 220 -3.98 -21.14 0.52
C THR A 220 -4.69 -20.65 -0.74
N MET A 221 -3.97 -20.40 -1.83
CA MET A 221 -4.52 -19.89 -3.08
C MET A 221 -3.68 -20.32 -4.29
N ASP A 222 -4.29 -20.26 -5.47
CA ASP A 222 -3.59 -20.42 -6.74
C ASP A 222 -2.75 -19.16 -7.03
N LEU A 223 -1.42 -19.32 -7.04
CA LEU A 223 -0.47 -18.22 -7.28
C LEU A 223 -0.49 -17.68 -8.72
N SER A 224 -1.09 -18.39 -9.69
CA SER A 224 -1.31 -17.86 -11.03
C SER A 224 -2.13 -16.57 -11.02
N ARG A 225 -2.96 -16.38 -9.98
CA ARG A 225 -3.71 -15.13 -9.72
C ARG A 225 -2.81 -13.91 -9.45
N LEU A 226 -1.61 -14.14 -8.94
CA LEU A 226 -0.64 -13.06 -8.71
C LEU A 226 0.23 -12.83 -9.94
N SER A 227 0.61 -13.90 -10.61
CA SER A 227 1.38 -13.91 -11.86
C SER A 227 1.41 -15.32 -12.44
N GLU A 228 1.24 -15.47 -13.75
CA GLU A 228 1.41 -16.76 -14.44
C GLU A 228 2.78 -17.38 -14.16
N ARG A 229 3.82 -16.56 -13.94
CA ARG A 229 5.18 -17.01 -13.61
C ARG A 229 5.30 -17.66 -12.24
N LEU A 230 4.32 -17.51 -11.37
CA LEU A 230 4.28 -18.09 -10.03
C LEU A 230 3.43 -19.35 -9.97
N ALA A 231 2.78 -19.76 -11.06
CA ALA A 231 1.86 -20.88 -11.12
C ALA A 231 2.49 -22.23 -10.70
N ASP A 232 3.79 -22.41 -10.95
CA ASP A 232 4.51 -23.64 -10.65
C ASP A 232 5.05 -23.74 -9.21
N ILE A 233 4.91 -22.67 -8.41
CA ILE A 233 5.37 -22.65 -7.02
C ILE A 233 4.44 -23.49 -6.16
N LYS A 234 5.02 -24.44 -5.42
CA LYS A 234 4.29 -25.31 -4.50
C LYS A 234 4.61 -24.97 -3.05
N ALA A 235 3.67 -25.28 -2.17
CA ALA A 235 3.91 -25.17 -0.74
C ALA A 235 5.15 -25.99 -0.32
N GLY A 236 6.09 -25.35 0.39
CA GLY A 236 7.32 -25.95 0.85
C GLY A 236 8.45 -26.05 -0.20
N ASP A 237 8.30 -25.44 -1.37
CA ASP A 237 9.39 -25.30 -2.34
C ASP A 237 10.46 -24.32 -1.82
N ARG A 238 11.61 -24.86 -1.44
CA ARG A 238 12.77 -24.09 -0.95
C ARG A 238 13.87 -23.91 -1.99
N SER A 239 13.58 -24.17 -3.25
CA SER A 239 14.55 -24.00 -4.34
C SER A 239 14.80 -22.54 -4.70
N ARG A 240 13.94 -21.63 -4.22
CA ARG A 240 13.97 -20.17 -4.47
C ARG A 240 14.32 -19.40 -3.21
N PRO A 241 14.97 -18.22 -3.33
CA PRO A 241 15.15 -17.32 -2.20
C PRO A 241 13.80 -16.76 -1.76
N ASN A 242 13.67 -16.46 -0.48
CA ASN A 242 12.52 -15.74 0.05
C ASN A 242 12.45 -14.33 -0.54
N LEU A 243 11.23 -13.80 -0.70
CA LEU A 243 11.03 -12.51 -1.35
C LEU A 243 11.57 -11.34 -0.52
N ILE A 244 12.05 -10.34 -1.23
CA ILE A 244 12.30 -8.98 -0.75
C ILE A 244 11.18 -8.04 -1.22
N GLY A 245 11.15 -6.81 -0.71
CA GLY A 245 10.13 -5.82 -1.03
C GLY A 245 9.04 -5.74 0.03
N PHE A 246 7.95 -5.02 -0.27
CA PHE A 246 7.01 -4.58 0.76
C PHE A 246 5.80 -5.52 0.92
N SER A 247 5.07 -5.82 -0.15
CA SER A 247 3.77 -6.51 0.01
C SER A 247 3.90 -7.96 0.45
N HIS A 248 4.87 -8.69 -0.08
CA HIS A 248 5.06 -10.12 0.15
C HIS A 248 6.49 -10.48 0.58
N GLY A 249 7.33 -9.49 0.86
CA GLY A 249 8.75 -9.70 1.13
C GLY A 249 9.19 -9.37 2.56
N ALA A 250 10.45 -9.69 2.82
CA ALA A 250 11.07 -9.49 4.14
C ALA A 250 11.03 -8.02 4.59
N GLY A 251 11.13 -7.04 3.68
CA GLY A 251 11.13 -5.62 4.01
C GLY A 251 9.83 -5.14 4.64
N GLY A 252 8.67 -5.57 4.13
CA GLY A 252 7.38 -5.23 4.72
C GLY A 252 7.13 -5.89 6.07
N ILE A 253 7.58 -7.14 6.23
CA ILE A 253 7.49 -7.83 7.53
C ILE A 253 8.42 -7.18 8.55
N ALA A 254 9.64 -6.80 8.14
CA ALA A 254 10.58 -6.05 8.97
C ALA A 254 9.99 -4.72 9.45
N TRP A 255 9.33 -3.97 8.56
CA TRP A 255 8.63 -2.75 8.94
C TRP A 255 7.57 -2.99 10.04
N ALA A 256 6.73 -4.00 9.86
CA ALA A 256 5.68 -4.32 10.84
C ALA A 256 6.25 -4.71 12.22
N LEU A 257 7.30 -5.54 12.24
CA LEU A 257 8.00 -5.92 13.47
C LEU A 257 8.69 -4.73 14.14
N LEU A 258 9.28 -3.82 13.34
CA LEU A 258 9.90 -2.61 13.88
C LEU A 258 8.89 -1.66 14.52
N GLU A 259 7.74 -1.44 13.87
CA GLU A 259 6.64 -0.64 14.44
C GLU A 259 6.15 -1.26 15.76
N LEU A 260 5.96 -2.58 15.79
CA LEU A 260 5.54 -3.28 17.01
C LEU A 260 6.59 -3.16 18.10
N GLY A 261 7.86 -3.44 17.80
CA GLY A 261 8.94 -3.35 18.76
C GLY A 261 9.15 -1.94 19.33
N ALA A 262 8.94 -0.92 18.52
CA ALA A 262 8.99 0.48 18.98
C ALA A 262 7.79 0.83 19.88
N ALA A 263 6.59 0.40 19.53
CA ALA A 263 5.37 0.70 20.29
C ALA A 263 5.29 -0.09 21.60
N SER A 264 5.77 -1.34 21.63
CA SER A 264 5.71 -2.24 22.79
C SER A 264 6.99 -2.24 23.64
N SER A 265 8.10 -1.61 23.16
CA SER A 265 9.44 -1.67 23.74
C SER A 265 10.03 -3.10 23.81
N GLU A 266 9.62 -3.98 22.89
CA GLU A 266 10.10 -5.35 22.82
C GLU A 266 11.31 -5.48 21.91
N ALA A 267 12.51 -5.66 22.51
CA ALA A 267 13.78 -5.78 21.79
C ALA A 267 13.79 -6.92 20.78
N ARG A 268 13.16 -8.07 21.09
CA ARG A 268 13.10 -9.23 20.17
C ARG A 268 12.44 -8.89 18.82
N MET A 269 11.44 -8.01 18.80
CA MET A 269 10.78 -7.56 17.57
C MET A 269 11.68 -6.62 16.78
N GLN A 270 12.40 -5.72 17.47
CA GLN A 270 13.35 -4.80 16.84
C GLN A 270 14.56 -5.54 16.27
N ASP A 271 15.07 -6.55 16.98
CA ASP A 271 16.19 -7.37 16.52
C ASP A 271 15.81 -8.18 15.27
N ALA A 272 14.65 -8.81 15.29
CA ALA A 272 14.13 -9.53 14.12
C ALA A 272 13.92 -8.60 12.91
N ALA A 273 13.40 -7.40 13.14
CA ALA A 273 13.25 -6.40 12.07
C ALA A 273 14.60 -6.00 11.47
N ARG A 274 15.62 -5.80 12.30
CA ARG A 274 16.99 -5.47 11.86
C ARG A 274 17.59 -6.58 11.01
N ASP A 275 17.43 -7.84 11.45
CA ASP A 275 17.95 -9.00 10.73
C ASP A 275 17.21 -9.21 9.40
N ALA A 276 15.91 -8.89 9.33
CA ALA A 276 15.13 -8.98 8.11
C ALA A 276 15.48 -7.86 7.11
N PHE A 277 15.76 -6.64 7.59
CA PHE A 277 16.31 -5.61 6.73
C PHE A 277 17.71 -5.98 6.21
N ALA A 278 18.55 -6.62 7.05
CA ALA A 278 19.86 -7.11 6.60
C ALA A 278 19.74 -8.17 5.50
N TYR A 279 18.75 -9.07 5.59
CA TYR A 279 18.43 -10.00 4.50
C TYR A 279 18.12 -9.27 3.20
N GLU A 280 17.23 -8.27 3.22
CA GLU A 280 16.87 -7.49 2.03
C GLU A 280 18.07 -6.71 1.47
N ASP A 281 18.90 -6.11 2.33
CA ASP A 281 20.10 -5.35 1.94
C ASP A 281 21.16 -6.26 1.30
N SER A 282 21.25 -7.52 1.70
CA SER A 282 22.17 -8.49 1.10
C SER A 282 21.91 -8.78 -0.39
N TRP A 283 20.74 -8.41 -0.89
CA TRP A 283 20.35 -8.51 -2.29
C TRP A 283 20.55 -7.22 -3.08
N PHE A 284 20.98 -6.14 -2.43
CA PHE A 284 21.19 -4.88 -3.12
C PHE A 284 22.42 -4.94 -4.02
N ASP A 285 22.22 -4.74 -5.32
CA ASP A 285 23.27 -4.63 -6.32
C ASP A 285 23.83 -3.20 -6.35
N ALA A 286 24.89 -2.97 -5.57
CA ALA A 286 25.51 -1.66 -5.44
C ALA A 286 26.16 -1.16 -6.75
N ALA A 287 26.54 -2.07 -7.66
CA ALA A 287 27.15 -1.68 -8.95
C ALA A 287 26.10 -1.07 -9.90
N ASN A 288 24.86 -1.52 -9.80
CA ASN A 288 23.75 -1.07 -10.64
C ASN A 288 22.72 -0.24 -9.84
N ASP A 289 22.97 0.02 -8.55
CA ASP A 289 22.11 0.83 -7.66
C ASP A 289 20.65 0.34 -7.68
N ARG A 290 20.43 -0.98 -7.39
CA ARG A 290 19.12 -1.63 -7.51
C ARG A 290 18.93 -2.84 -6.60
N TRP A 291 17.66 -3.14 -6.26
CA TRP A 291 17.21 -4.44 -5.75
C TRP A 291 16.65 -5.30 -6.89
N PRO A 292 16.95 -6.63 -6.92
CA PRO A 292 16.42 -7.53 -7.94
C PRO A 292 14.95 -7.90 -7.72
N ASP A 293 14.32 -8.45 -8.75
CA ASP A 293 13.01 -9.11 -8.61
C ASP A 293 13.19 -10.60 -8.34
N LEU A 294 13.12 -11.00 -7.08
CA LEU A 294 13.29 -12.39 -6.67
C LEU A 294 12.12 -13.33 -7.08
N ARG A 295 11.01 -12.80 -7.56
CA ARG A 295 9.94 -13.61 -8.17
C ARG A 295 10.41 -14.26 -9.49
N LEU A 296 11.38 -13.66 -10.14
CA LEU A 296 11.96 -14.10 -11.41
C LEU A 296 13.24 -14.92 -11.24
N HIS A 297 13.67 -15.15 -9.99
CA HIS A 297 14.91 -15.86 -9.69
C HIS A 297 14.69 -17.37 -9.79
N ASP A 298 15.21 -17.97 -10.84
CA ASP A 298 15.32 -19.42 -10.96
C ASP A 298 16.71 -19.87 -10.49
N ALA A 299 16.80 -21.01 -9.79
CA ALA A 299 18.06 -21.58 -9.36
C ALA A 299 18.96 -21.85 -10.59
N GLY A 300 19.89 -20.94 -10.88
CA GLY A 300 20.81 -21.03 -12.02
C GLY A 300 20.80 -19.86 -12.99
N ASN A 301 19.84 -18.93 -12.90
CA ASN A 301 19.83 -17.71 -13.70
C ASN A 301 20.34 -16.53 -12.88
N ASP A 302 21.33 -15.82 -13.43
CA ASP A 302 21.84 -14.59 -12.86
C ASP A 302 20.72 -13.51 -12.83
N VAL A 303 20.56 -12.84 -11.70
CA VAL A 303 19.51 -11.81 -11.52
C VAL A 303 19.93 -10.53 -12.25
N THR A 304 19.88 -10.56 -13.58
CA THR A 304 20.28 -9.43 -14.43
C THR A 304 19.15 -8.45 -14.74
N SER A 305 17.88 -8.87 -14.48
CA SER A 305 16.71 -8.00 -14.72
C SER A 305 16.70 -6.81 -13.78
N PRO A 306 16.44 -5.57 -14.27
CA PRO A 306 16.22 -4.44 -13.38
C PRO A 306 15.04 -4.75 -12.46
N GLY A 307 15.23 -4.49 -11.15
CA GLY A 307 14.17 -4.66 -10.16
C GLY A 307 12.97 -3.75 -10.46
N PRO A 308 11.77 -4.15 -10.04
CA PRO A 308 10.59 -3.37 -10.28
C PRO A 308 10.60 -2.06 -9.48
N ILE A 309 9.95 -1.05 -10.05
CA ILE A 309 9.64 0.20 -9.36
C ILE A 309 8.15 0.13 -9.01
N ALA A 310 7.86 -0.36 -7.81
CA ALA A 310 6.49 -0.56 -7.36
C ALA A 310 6.42 -0.55 -5.82
N TRP A 311 5.27 -0.19 -5.29
CA TRP A 311 5.01 -0.33 -3.86
C TRP A 311 4.99 -1.80 -3.43
N CYS A 312 4.30 -2.64 -4.19
CA CYS A 312 4.18 -4.06 -3.82
C CYS A 312 5.52 -4.79 -3.91
N HIS A 313 6.30 -4.56 -4.95
CA HIS A 313 7.61 -5.16 -5.14
C HIS A 313 8.60 -4.11 -5.69
N GLY A 314 9.69 -3.86 -4.99
CA GLY A 314 10.76 -3.00 -5.47
C GLY A 314 10.94 -1.68 -4.72
N ALA A 315 11.57 -0.72 -5.40
CA ALA A 315 12.14 0.46 -4.77
C ALA A 315 11.14 1.30 -3.97
N VAL A 316 9.91 1.48 -4.45
CA VAL A 316 8.92 2.33 -3.77
C VAL A 316 8.58 1.77 -2.38
N GLY A 317 8.20 0.50 -2.29
CA GLY A 317 7.86 -0.12 -1.01
C GLY A 317 9.06 -0.24 -0.07
N ILE A 318 10.23 -0.61 -0.61
CA ILE A 318 11.49 -0.67 0.14
C ILE A 318 11.80 0.72 0.73
N GLY A 319 11.75 1.77 -0.09
CA GLY A 319 12.04 3.13 0.35
C GLY A 319 11.10 3.61 1.46
N LEU A 320 9.79 3.34 1.33
CA LEU A 320 8.79 3.68 2.36
C LEU A 320 9.09 2.96 3.69
N ALA A 321 9.40 1.67 3.66
CA ALA A 321 9.78 0.91 4.85
C ALA A 321 11.07 1.48 5.51
N ARG A 322 12.07 1.82 4.70
CA ARG A 322 13.34 2.40 5.17
C ARG A 322 13.17 3.81 5.77
N MET A 323 12.31 4.64 5.18
CA MET A 323 11.98 5.96 5.76
C MET A 323 11.37 5.82 7.17
N ARG A 324 10.49 4.82 7.36
CA ARG A 324 9.94 4.54 8.69
C ARG A 324 10.99 4.00 9.65
N ALA A 325 11.83 3.08 9.19
CA ALA A 325 12.93 2.54 9.99
C ALA A 325 13.89 3.64 10.42
N TRP A 326 14.29 4.54 9.52
CA TRP A 326 15.10 5.71 9.87
C TRP A 326 14.41 6.61 10.88
N ARG A 327 13.12 6.89 10.69
CA ARG A 327 12.36 7.74 11.63
C ARG A 327 12.27 7.15 13.03
N ILE A 328 12.11 5.82 13.16
CA ILE A 328 12.02 5.11 14.44
C ILE A 328 13.39 5.02 15.13
N THR A 329 14.43 4.63 14.40
CA THR A 329 15.72 4.24 14.96
C THR A 329 16.78 5.33 14.92
N ALA A 330 16.63 6.33 14.04
CA ALA A 330 17.65 7.31 13.69
C ALA A 330 18.95 6.71 13.08
N ASP A 331 18.89 5.47 12.59
CA ASP A 331 20.02 4.82 11.93
C ASP A 331 20.15 5.32 10.48
N GLU A 332 21.27 6.00 10.19
CA GLU A 332 21.54 6.61 8.88
C GLU A 332 21.71 5.59 7.75
N ARG A 333 21.91 4.29 8.04
CA ARG A 333 21.88 3.23 7.01
C ARG A 333 20.53 3.18 6.34
N TYR A 334 19.44 3.18 7.10
CA TYR A 334 18.07 3.18 6.54
C TYR A 334 17.78 4.45 5.73
N ARG A 335 18.37 5.59 6.12
CA ARG A 335 18.29 6.80 5.30
C ARG A 335 19.01 6.63 3.96
N GLY A 336 20.18 6.01 3.98
CA GLY A 336 20.96 5.70 2.77
C GLY A 336 20.17 4.83 1.79
N ASP A 337 19.51 3.77 2.30
CA ASP A 337 18.67 2.87 1.50
C ASP A 337 17.44 3.59 0.93
N ALA A 338 16.79 4.42 1.75
CA ALA A 338 15.66 5.25 1.29
C ALA A 338 16.09 6.19 0.15
N VAL A 339 17.28 6.79 0.23
CA VAL A 339 17.85 7.64 -0.83
C VAL A 339 18.18 6.82 -2.08
N ALA A 340 18.66 5.58 -1.95
CA ALA A 340 18.86 4.69 -3.10
C ALA A 340 17.52 4.39 -3.79
N ALA A 341 16.47 4.09 -3.03
CA ALA A 341 15.12 3.86 -3.57
C ALA A 341 14.56 5.10 -4.29
N LEU A 342 14.74 6.30 -3.71
CA LEU A 342 14.36 7.56 -4.36
C LEU A 342 15.10 7.77 -5.68
N ARG A 343 16.42 7.50 -5.74
CA ARG A 343 17.19 7.60 -6.99
C ARG A 343 16.70 6.64 -8.07
N MET A 344 16.42 5.37 -7.70
CA MET A 344 15.88 4.38 -8.63
C MET A 344 14.55 4.85 -9.20
N THR A 345 13.63 5.28 -8.34
CA THR A 345 12.29 5.74 -8.74
C THR A 345 12.36 7.00 -9.59
N ALA A 346 13.22 7.97 -9.24
CA ALA A 346 13.42 9.18 -10.04
C ALA A 346 13.94 8.88 -11.45
N ARG A 347 14.93 7.98 -11.58
CA ARG A 347 15.42 7.53 -12.89
C ARG A 347 14.31 6.90 -13.74
N SER A 348 13.45 6.10 -13.14
CA SER A 348 12.31 5.48 -13.84
C SER A 348 11.31 6.54 -14.32
N LEU A 349 10.97 7.52 -13.48
CA LEU A 349 10.06 8.61 -13.84
C LEU A 349 10.60 9.47 -14.99
N LEU A 350 11.91 9.73 -15.02
CA LEU A 350 12.54 10.57 -16.05
C LEU A 350 12.75 9.83 -17.38
N ASN A 351 13.04 8.51 -17.34
CA ASN A 351 13.38 7.71 -18.51
C ASN A 351 12.22 6.83 -19.00
N GLY A 352 11.12 6.72 -18.22
CA GLY A 352 9.99 5.85 -18.55
C GLY A 352 9.17 6.37 -19.74
N SER A 353 8.62 5.43 -20.53
CA SER A 353 7.73 5.80 -21.63
C SER A 353 6.38 6.30 -21.10
N PRO A 354 5.91 7.47 -21.53
CA PRO A 354 4.58 7.98 -21.17
C PRO A 354 3.42 7.05 -21.56
N ALA A 355 3.60 6.31 -22.64
CA ALA A 355 2.52 5.55 -23.27
C ALA A 355 2.07 4.31 -22.48
N SER A 356 2.90 3.79 -21.56
CA SER A 356 2.59 2.61 -20.74
C SER A 356 2.36 2.92 -19.27
N ALA A 357 2.40 4.20 -18.87
CA ALA A 357 2.26 4.59 -17.49
C ALA A 357 0.79 4.51 -17.03
N ASN A 358 0.53 3.74 -15.98
CA ASN A 358 -0.74 3.80 -15.24
C ASN A 358 -0.60 4.69 -14.00
N TYR A 359 -1.74 5.07 -13.40
CA TYR A 359 -1.79 5.93 -12.20
C TYR A 359 -2.24 5.18 -10.95
N SER A 360 -1.97 3.87 -10.89
CA SER A 360 -2.29 3.08 -9.70
C SER A 360 -1.37 3.40 -8.51
N LEU A 361 -1.86 3.15 -7.30
CA LEU A 361 -1.07 3.27 -6.08
C LEU A 361 -0.10 2.09 -5.91
N CYS A 362 -0.47 0.91 -6.39
CA CYS A 362 0.32 -0.30 -6.18
C CYS A 362 1.61 -0.32 -7.02
N HIS A 363 1.52 -0.02 -8.32
CA HIS A 363 2.65 -0.11 -9.25
C HIS A 363 2.57 0.91 -10.41
N GLY A 364 2.02 2.06 -10.13
CA GLY A 364 1.92 3.16 -11.07
C GLY A 364 2.48 4.47 -10.53
N LEU A 365 2.39 5.50 -11.37
CA LEU A 365 2.95 6.82 -11.09
C LEU A 365 2.46 7.45 -9.77
N ALA A 366 1.22 7.14 -9.34
CA ALA A 366 0.70 7.64 -8.06
C ALA A 366 1.44 7.00 -6.86
N GLY A 367 1.74 5.70 -6.95
CA GLY A 367 2.58 5.01 -5.95
C GLY A 367 4.01 5.54 -5.93
N ASP A 368 4.60 5.76 -7.11
CA ASP A 368 5.94 6.34 -7.23
C ASP A 368 5.99 7.75 -6.60
N ALA A 369 4.98 8.57 -6.86
CA ALA A 369 4.88 9.91 -6.29
C ALA A 369 4.69 9.89 -4.76
N GLU A 370 4.02 8.87 -4.21
CA GLU A 370 3.85 8.73 -2.75
C GLU A 370 5.18 8.57 -2.02
N LEU A 371 6.16 7.89 -2.62
CA LEU A 371 7.52 7.79 -2.07
C LEU A 371 8.15 9.18 -1.90
N PHE A 372 8.08 10.03 -2.93
CA PHE A 372 8.61 11.38 -2.89
C PHE A 372 7.81 12.29 -1.94
N LEU A 373 6.49 12.14 -1.90
CA LEU A 373 5.65 12.91 -0.99
C LEU A 373 5.98 12.60 0.47
N THR A 374 6.13 11.31 0.80
CA THR A 374 6.52 10.86 2.14
C THR A 374 7.91 11.37 2.54
N TRP A 375 8.86 11.36 1.60
CA TRP A 375 10.19 11.94 1.84
C TRP A 375 10.13 13.45 2.06
N ALA A 376 9.39 14.17 1.23
CA ALA A 376 9.21 15.62 1.37
C ALA A 376 8.54 16.01 2.70
N GLU A 377 7.54 15.24 3.15
CA GLU A 377 6.91 15.44 4.47
C GLU A 377 7.90 15.19 5.63
N LEU A 378 8.78 14.22 5.46
CA LEU A 378 9.74 13.84 6.51
C LEU A 378 10.91 14.81 6.62
N THR A 379 11.40 15.35 5.50
CA THR A 379 12.66 16.09 5.41
C THR A 379 12.51 17.55 5.02
N GLY A 380 11.37 17.95 4.47
CA GLY A 380 11.19 19.27 3.85
C GLY A 380 11.81 19.41 2.47
N ASP A 381 12.21 18.30 1.82
CA ASP A 381 12.89 18.29 0.52
C ASP A 381 11.96 18.82 -0.60
N ALA A 382 12.29 20.03 -1.10
CA ALA A 382 11.52 20.71 -2.13
C ALA A 382 11.68 20.05 -3.51
N GLU A 383 12.79 19.36 -3.78
CA GLU A 383 13.03 18.68 -5.06
C GLU A 383 12.16 17.42 -5.13
N ALA A 384 12.06 16.66 -4.03
CA ALA A 384 11.15 15.54 -3.94
C ALA A 384 9.69 16.02 -4.12
N ARG A 385 9.30 17.14 -3.53
CA ARG A 385 7.97 17.73 -3.74
C ARG A 385 7.75 18.12 -5.22
N ALA A 386 8.74 18.66 -5.90
CA ALA A 386 8.62 19.01 -7.32
C ALA A 386 8.40 17.77 -8.22
N LEU A 387 8.93 16.60 -7.86
CA LEU A 387 8.64 15.34 -8.57
C LEU A 387 7.18 14.92 -8.39
N VAL A 388 6.60 15.06 -7.20
CA VAL A 388 5.17 14.85 -6.98
C VAL A 388 4.34 15.76 -7.87
N ASP A 389 4.69 17.05 -7.91
CA ASP A 389 4.00 18.04 -8.73
C ASP A 389 4.13 17.75 -10.24
N THR A 390 5.28 17.20 -10.67
CA THR A 390 5.48 16.75 -12.05
C THR A 390 4.55 15.60 -12.43
N VAL A 391 4.44 14.58 -11.57
CA VAL A 391 3.52 13.44 -11.80
C VAL A 391 2.07 13.92 -11.84
N ALA A 392 1.67 14.77 -10.89
CA ALA A 392 0.31 15.28 -10.79
C ALA A 392 -0.06 16.15 -12.02
N ALA A 393 0.84 17.08 -12.42
CA ALA A 393 0.62 17.94 -13.57
C ALA A 393 0.53 17.13 -14.88
N ARG A 394 1.35 16.09 -15.03
CA ARG A 394 1.32 15.19 -16.19
C ARG A 394 -0.03 14.47 -16.28
N GLY A 395 -0.56 13.91 -15.20
CA GLY A 395 -1.87 13.26 -15.22
C GLY A 395 -3.01 14.21 -15.58
N ILE A 396 -2.96 15.46 -15.08
CA ILE A 396 -3.93 16.50 -15.47
C ILE A 396 -3.81 16.82 -16.97
N GLN A 397 -2.59 16.96 -17.48
CA GLN A 397 -2.37 17.26 -18.91
C GLN A 397 -2.82 16.10 -19.79
N ASP A 398 -2.36 14.87 -19.53
CA ASP A 398 -2.46 13.74 -20.45
C ASP A 398 -3.83 13.04 -20.38
N VAL A 399 -4.53 13.16 -19.24
CA VAL A 399 -5.79 12.46 -18.98
C VAL A 399 -6.96 13.45 -18.87
N VAL A 400 -6.88 14.41 -17.94
CA VAL A 400 -8.02 15.30 -17.66
C VAL A 400 -8.30 16.23 -18.83
N ARG A 401 -7.27 16.93 -19.37
CA ARG A 401 -7.42 17.88 -20.49
C ARG A 401 -7.73 17.18 -21.81
N GLU A 402 -7.17 15.98 -22.02
CA GLU A 402 -7.41 15.18 -23.22
C GLU A 402 -8.70 14.33 -23.14
N HIS A 403 -9.43 14.42 -22.02
CA HIS A 403 -10.66 13.65 -21.79
C HIS A 403 -10.50 12.13 -21.97
N ARG A 404 -9.33 11.60 -21.59
CA ARG A 404 -9.03 10.16 -21.66
C ARG A 404 -9.49 9.42 -20.41
N PRO A 405 -9.71 8.10 -20.51
CA PRO A 405 -9.85 7.26 -19.31
C PRO A 405 -8.53 7.22 -18.53
N TRP A 406 -8.63 7.16 -17.19
CA TRP A 406 -7.45 6.95 -16.35
C TRP A 406 -6.93 5.52 -16.52
N PRO A 407 -5.66 5.33 -16.93
CA PRO A 407 -5.10 4.00 -17.06
C PRO A 407 -5.04 3.30 -15.71
N SER A 408 -5.61 2.08 -15.63
CA SER A 408 -5.57 1.26 -14.42
C SER A 408 -4.28 0.45 -14.30
N GLY A 409 -4.01 -0.06 -13.09
CA GLY A 409 -2.94 -1.03 -12.85
C GLY A 409 -3.31 -2.47 -13.24
N ILE A 410 -4.44 -2.70 -13.91
CA ILE A 410 -4.88 -4.04 -14.33
C ILE A 410 -4.65 -4.19 -15.82
N ASP A 411 -3.78 -5.13 -16.19
CA ASP A 411 -3.48 -5.42 -17.59
C ASP A 411 -4.75 -5.81 -18.35
N GLY A 412 -4.95 -5.20 -19.52
CA GLY A 412 -6.13 -5.43 -20.34
C GLY A 412 -7.39 -4.68 -19.90
N ALA A 413 -7.40 -3.97 -18.77
CA ALA A 413 -8.51 -3.16 -18.31
C ALA A 413 -8.26 -1.67 -18.52
N PRO A 414 -9.13 -0.92 -19.21
CA PRO A 414 -8.93 0.51 -19.46
C PRO A 414 -9.06 1.35 -18.19
N GLU A 415 -10.00 1.01 -17.33
CA GLU A 415 -10.25 1.63 -16.03
C GLU A 415 -10.72 0.61 -14.99
N SER A 416 -10.41 0.89 -13.73
CA SER A 416 -10.93 0.17 -12.57
C SER A 416 -11.38 1.18 -11.52
N PRO A 417 -12.49 0.94 -10.79
CA PRO A 417 -12.94 1.85 -9.73
C PRO A 417 -12.12 1.75 -8.45
N GLY A 418 -11.38 0.64 -8.21
CA GLY A 418 -10.73 0.29 -6.95
C GLY A 418 -9.67 1.27 -6.45
N LEU A 419 -9.23 1.08 -5.19
CA LEU A 419 -8.27 1.96 -4.53
C LEU A 419 -6.83 1.71 -5.01
N MET A 420 -6.35 0.48 -4.95
CA MET A 420 -4.92 0.24 -5.20
C MET A 420 -4.56 0.22 -6.67
N LEU A 421 -5.50 -0.12 -7.56
CA LEU A 421 -5.26 -0.30 -8.99
C LEU A 421 -6.03 0.66 -9.89
N GLY A 422 -6.89 1.54 -9.34
CA GLY A 422 -7.84 2.28 -10.16
C GLY A 422 -8.14 3.71 -9.71
N LEU A 423 -9.33 4.16 -10.10
CA LEU A 423 -9.80 5.55 -9.97
C LEU A 423 -9.75 6.07 -8.54
N ALA A 424 -10.24 5.29 -7.57
CA ALA A 424 -10.23 5.72 -6.18
C ALA A 424 -8.80 6.00 -5.69
N GLY A 425 -7.82 5.19 -6.10
CA GLY A 425 -6.41 5.42 -5.77
C GLY A 425 -5.80 6.63 -6.47
N THR A 426 -6.10 6.80 -7.74
CA THR A 426 -5.68 8.01 -8.48
C THR A 426 -6.26 9.27 -7.82
N GLY A 427 -7.55 9.25 -7.48
CA GLY A 427 -8.21 10.35 -6.76
C GLY A 427 -7.62 10.59 -5.37
N TYR A 428 -7.29 9.50 -4.66
CA TYR A 428 -6.65 9.54 -3.35
C TYR A 428 -5.26 10.19 -3.41
N PHE A 429 -4.46 9.86 -4.43
CA PHE A 429 -3.17 10.50 -4.70
C PHE A 429 -3.33 12.02 -4.88
N TYR A 430 -4.24 12.47 -5.74
CA TYR A 430 -4.47 13.90 -5.93
C TYR A 430 -4.93 14.60 -4.65
N LEU A 431 -5.83 13.97 -3.90
CA LEU A 431 -6.31 14.49 -2.63
C LEU A 431 -5.18 14.61 -1.60
N ARG A 432 -4.32 13.60 -1.53
CA ARG A 432 -3.15 13.58 -0.65
C ARG A 432 -2.10 14.60 -1.09
N ALA A 433 -1.80 14.71 -2.39
CA ALA A 433 -0.88 15.74 -2.91
C ALA A 433 -1.36 17.16 -2.60
N ALA A 434 -2.69 17.39 -2.60
CA ALA A 434 -3.29 18.68 -2.23
C ALA A 434 -3.31 18.93 -0.71
N ARG A 435 -3.43 17.90 0.11
CA ARG A 435 -3.64 17.98 1.57
C ARG A 435 -2.81 16.95 2.35
N PRO A 436 -1.48 16.93 2.20
CA PRO A 436 -0.64 15.83 2.72
C PRO A 436 -0.75 15.66 4.24
N VAL A 437 -0.84 16.75 5.01
CA VAL A 437 -0.95 16.69 6.48
C VAL A 437 -2.33 16.17 6.95
N ARG A 438 -3.37 16.28 6.12
CA ARG A 438 -4.76 15.94 6.50
C ARG A 438 -5.20 14.57 5.99
N ILE A 439 -4.57 14.09 4.94
CA ILE A 439 -4.89 12.82 4.29
C ILE A 439 -3.73 11.85 4.54
N PRO A 440 -3.91 10.80 5.33
CA PRO A 440 -2.84 9.84 5.64
C PRO A 440 -2.44 9.02 4.40
N SER A 441 -1.22 8.48 4.40
CA SER A 441 -0.83 7.50 3.39
C SER A 441 -1.60 6.19 3.61
N VAL A 442 -2.16 5.64 2.53
CA VAL A 442 -2.75 4.30 2.55
C VAL A 442 -1.71 3.22 2.23
N LEU A 443 -0.55 3.60 1.70
CA LEU A 443 0.55 2.70 1.39
C LEU A 443 1.43 2.37 2.60
N LEU A 444 1.34 3.19 3.65
CA LEU A 444 2.18 3.07 4.85
C LEU A 444 1.36 3.44 6.09
N VAL A 445 0.29 2.68 6.34
CA VAL A 445 -0.58 2.88 7.51
C VAL A 445 0.16 2.46 8.77
N GLY A 446 0.21 3.33 9.76
CA GLY A 446 0.86 3.05 11.03
C GLY A 446 0.65 4.19 12.04
N PRO A 447 1.14 4.06 13.28
CA PRO A 447 1.00 5.10 14.27
C PRO A 447 1.68 6.39 13.80
N GLU A 448 1.04 7.53 14.05
CA GLU A 448 1.67 8.82 13.81
C GLU A 448 2.86 8.95 14.76
N SER A 449 4.05 9.09 14.19
CA SER A 449 5.22 9.37 15.01
C SER A 449 5.09 10.78 15.54
N LYS A 450 5.28 10.97 16.85
CA LYS A 450 5.39 12.33 17.42
C LYS A 450 6.46 13.09 16.64
N PRO A 451 6.20 14.38 16.27
CA PRO A 451 7.24 15.18 15.63
C PRO A 451 8.48 15.15 16.52
N ARG A 452 9.66 14.95 15.91
CA ARG A 452 10.93 15.12 16.65
C ARG A 452 10.97 16.55 17.19
N PRO A 453 11.46 16.76 18.43
CA PRO A 453 11.67 18.12 18.92
C PRO A 453 12.55 18.87 17.93
N ALA A 454 12.09 20.05 17.52
CA ALA A 454 12.84 20.97 16.67
C ALA A 454 14.19 21.27 17.37
N GLY A 455 15.29 20.76 16.85
CA GLY A 455 16.62 20.97 17.47
C GLY A 455 17.76 20.09 16.96
N THR A 456 17.48 19.03 16.20
CA THR A 456 18.55 18.28 15.52
C THR A 456 18.62 18.75 14.07
N ALA A 457 19.28 19.90 13.86
CA ALA A 457 19.68 20.33 12.51
C ALA A 457 20.60 19.26 11.91
N TYR A 458 20.26 18.84 10.70
CA TYR A 458 21.12 18.01 9.89
C TYR A 458 22.31 18.86 9.45
N GLY A 459 23.50 18.59 10.03
CA GLY A 459 24.77 19.10 9.54
C GLY A 459 25.24 18.32 8.32
#